data_fa3dad29375cf1b7e02566a4884088f9
#
_entry.id   fa3dad29375cf1b7e02566a4884088f9
#
_cell.length_a   1.000
_cell.length_b   1.000
_cell.length_c   1.000
_cell.angle_alpha   90.00
_cell.angle_beta   90.00
_cell.angle_gamma   90.00
#
_symmetry.space_group_name_H-M   'P 1'
#
loop_
_entity.id
_entity.type
_entity.pdbx_description
1 polymer ?
#
loop_
_entity_poly.entity_id
_entity_poly.type
_entity_poly.pdbx_seq_one_letter_code
_entity_poly.pdbx_strand_id
1 'polypeptide(L)'
;MPCRLALALLLCFAGPACLAASGPVRVLSVDGAIGPASADYLVRGIERAAEDGAQLVVRELDTPGGLDASMRRIVKAILASQVPVAGFVAPSGARAASAGPYILYACHIAAMAPGTNLGAATPVRLGTPDKPAEKPPARDAEPMARKQVNDAAAYIRGLAQLRGRNVEWAERAVREAVSLAAHEAAAQKVIDLQARDLPDLLRQLDGRSLRVGERALTLATAGATVERQAPDWRARLLAVLTDPSVALILMMIGIYGLIFELANPGMSLPGVLGGICLLLGLYALQMLPVNYAGLALIALGLAFMVGEAFVASFGVLGIGGIVSFVVGALILIDTEVPGYGIPPGLVVALALLSAALIVGLLGMALRTRRQAVVSGTAGLVGSLATVAAVDSEQPCAGWVQLQGERWRVLAARPLAVGQPVWVLARKGLLLEVALADEGGG
;
A
#
# COMPACT_ATOMS: atom_id res chain seq x y z
N MET A 1 65.43 -41.61 20.65
CA MET A 1 64.36 -41.38 19.64
C MET A 1 62.95 -41.78 20.08
N PRO A 2 62.55 -41.81 21.35
CA PRO A 2 61.15 -42.13 21.72
C PRO A 2 60.25 -40.86 21.92
N CYS A 3 60.84 -39.65 22.03
CA CYS A 3 60.01 -38.45 22.33
C CYS A 3 59.21 -37.86 21.13
N ARG A 4 59.55 -38.20 19.90
CA ARG A 4 58.83 -37.70 18.70
C ARG A 4 57.57 -38.48 18.33
N LEU A 5 57.46 -39.74 18.79
CA LEU A 5 56.29 -40.58 18.58
C LEU A 5 55.12 -40.23 19.54
N ALA A 6 55.44 -39.78 20.76
CA ALA A 6 54.41 -39.40 21.74
C ALA A 6 53.72 -38.07 21.39
N LEU A 7 54.43 -37.14 20.74
CA LEU A 7 53.85 -35.87 20.31
C LEU A 7 52.95 -36.01 19.07
N ALA A 8 53.19 -36.97 18.20
CA ALA A 8 52.34 -37.25 17.04
C ALA A 8 51.03 -37.97 17.42
N LEU A 9 51.01 -38.73 18.52
CA LEU A 9 49.76 -39.36 19.00
C LEU A 9 48.85 -38.40 19.76
N LEU A 10 49.40 -37.30 20.34
CA LEU A 10 48.58 -36.26 21.01
C LEU A 10 47.87 -35.34 20.03
N LEU A 11 48.34 -35.20 18.79
CA LEU A 11 47.73 -34.36 17.75
C LEU A 11 46.60 -35.04 16.98
N CYS A 12 46.44 -36.37 17.08
CA CYS A 12 45.35 -37.14 16.43
C CYS A 12 44.03 -37.13 17.21
N PHE A 13 43.97 -36.59 18.43
CA PHE A 13 42.74 -36.48 19.24
C PHE A 13 42.13 -35.11 19.28
N ALA A 14 42.57 -34.17 18.46
CA ALA A 14 41.82 -32.94 18.23
C ALA A 14 40.64 -33.24 17.30
N GLY A 15 39.64 -33.95 17.81
CA GLY A 15 38.31 -33.97 17.20
C GLY A 15 37.80 -32.56 17.03
N PRO A 16 36.94 -32.30 16.04
CA PRO A 16 36.39 -30.96 15.84
C PRO A 16 35.73 -30.50 17.15
N ALA A 17 36.33 -29.51 17.77
CA ALA A 17 35.77 -28.89 18.98
C ALA A 17 34.39 -28.35 18.60
N CYS A 18 33.35 -29.09 19.01
CA CYS A 18 31.97 -28.64 18.86
C CYS A 18 31.79 -27.46 19.84
N LEU A 19 31.89 -26.24 19.33
CA LEU A 19 31.69 -25.05 20.10
C LEU A 19 30.24 -25.04 20.59
N ALA A 20 30.03 -25.06 21.90
CA ALA A 20 28.72 -24.82 22.47
C ALA A 20 28.34 -23.37 22.16
N ALA A 21 27.24 -23.18 21.43
CA ALA A 21 26.73 -21.85 21.14
C ALA A 21 26.13 -21.27 22.44
N SER A 22 26.79 -20.29 23.02
CA SER A 22 26.27 -19.56 24.18
C SER A 22 25.84 -18.18 23.71
N GLY A 23 24.56 -17.87 23.78
CA GLY A 23 24.00 -16.58 23.36
C GLY A 23 22.48 -16.58 23.56
N PRO A 24 21.83 -15.43 23.42
CA PRO A 24 20.38 -15.37 23.54
C PRO A 24 19.69 -16.12 22.41
N VAL A 25 18.45 -16.55 22.66
CA VAL A 25 17.53 -17.03 21.64
C VAL A 25 16.68 -15.84 21.18
N ARG A 26 16.80 -15.49 19.91
CA ARG A 26 16.00 -14.41 19.30
C ARG A 26 14.69 -14.97 18.76
N VAL A 27 13.56 -14.38 19.18
CA VAL A 27 12.23 -14.76 18.71
C VAL A 27 11.66 -13.70 17.80
N LEU A 28 11.26 -14.11 16.60
CA LEU A 28 10.61 -13.29 15.58
C LEU A 28 9.23 -13.86 15.29
N SER A 29 8.16 -13.12 15.56
CA SER A 29 6.79 -13.61 15.37
C SER A 29 6.16 -12.95 14.15
N VAL A 30 5.52 -13.76 13.31
CA VAL A 30 4.73 -13.32 12.16
C VAL A 30 3.35 -13.93 12.26
N ASP A 31 2.36 -13.05 12.38
CA ASP A 31 0.94 -13.37 12.36
C ASP A 31 0.30 -12.64 11.18
N GLY A 32 -0.22 -13.40 10.20
CA GLY A 32 -0.83 -12.87 8.99
C GLY A 32 -0.04 -13.11 7.70
N ALA A 33 -0.37 -12.35 6.66
CA ALA A 33 0.14 -12.59 5.32
C ALA A 33 1.63 -12.24 5.16
N ILE A 34 2.33 -13.05 4.36
CA ILE A 34 3.75 -12.83 4.00
C ILE A 34 3.84 -11.76 2.91
N GLY A 35 4.16 -10.54 3.32
CA GLY A 35 4.31 -9.40 2.44
C GLY A 35 5.67 -8.71 2.55
N PRO A 36 5.85 -7.56 1.91
CA PRO A 36 7.11 -6.82 1.92
C PRO A 36 7.56 -6.43 3.33
N ALA A 37 6.62 -6.03 4.19
CA ALA A 37 6.90 -5.63 5.57
C ALA A 37 7.34 -6.80 6.45
N SER A 38 6.63 -7.93 6.38
CA SER A 38 7.01 -9.14 7.14
C SER A 38 8.34 -9.72 6.64
N ALA A 39 8.59 -9.67 5.33
CA ALA A 39 9.88 -10.08 4.77
C ALA A 39 11.03 -9.19 5.26
N ASP A 40 10.87 -7.87 5.23
CA ASP A 40 11.89 -6.94 5.71
C ASP A 40 12.18 -7.12 7.21
N TYR A 41 11.13 -7.27 8.02
CA TYR A 41 11.23 -7.55 9.45
C TYR A 41 12.01 -8.83 9.74
N LEU A 42 11.66 -9.94 9.06
CA LEU A 42 12.31 -11.23 9.27
C LEU A 42 13.77 -11.24 8.79
N VAL A 43 14.06 -10.66 7.62
CA VAL A 43 15.42 -10.61 7.07
C VAL A 43 16.32 -9.83 8.01
N ARG A 44 15.93 -8.61 8.39
CA ARG A 44 16.73 -7.78 9.34
C ARG A 44 16.80 -8.40 10.74
N GLY A 45 15.75 -9.10 11.17
CA GLY A 45 15.77 -9.82 12.44
C GLY A 45 16.81 -10.96 12.46
N ILE A 46 16.94 -11.71 11.35
CA ILE A 46 17.96 -12.76 11.20
C ILE A 46 19.37 -12.15 11.15
N GLU A 47 19.57 -11.06 10.39
CA GLU A 47 20.83 -10.36 10.27
C GLU A 47 21.31 -9.81 11.65
N ARG A 48 20.43 -9.10 12.35
CA ARG A 48 20.73 -8.59 13.70
C ARG A 48 21.01 -9.71 14.70
N ALA A 49 20.29 -10.82 14.64
CA ALA A 49 20.56 -11.94 15.52
C ALA A 49 21.98 -12.50 15.31
N ALA A 50 22.51 -12.47 14.09
CA ALA A 50 23.88 -12.86 13.81
C ALA A 50 24.89 -11.82 14.36
N GLU A 51 24.62 -10.53 14.20
CA GLU A 51 25.43 -9.42 14.74
C GLU A 51 25.47 -9.43 16.26
N ASP A 52 24.33 -9.69 16.91
CA ASP A 52 24.18 -9.75 18.37
C ASP A 52 24.69 -11.07 18.99
N GLY A 53 25.22 -11.99 18.18
CA GLY A 53 25.76 -13.27 18.65
C GLY A 53 24.69 -14.23 19.20
N ALA A 54 23.45 -14.16 18.71
CA ALA A 54 22.40 -15.09 19.11
C ALA A 54 22.80 -16.53 18.73
N GLN A 55 22.47 -17.50 19.59
CA GLN A 55 22.72 -18.92 19.29
C GLN A 55 21.65 -19.54 18.40
N LEU A 56 20.44 -18.97 18.40
CA LEU A 56 19.27 -19.49 17.68
C LEU A 56 18.30 -18.35 17.36
N VAL A 57 17.76 -18.37 16.17
CA VAL A 57 16.56 -17.57 15.81
C VAL A 57 15.36 -18.51 15.76
N VAL A 58 14.36 -18.27 16.58
CA VAL A 58 13.05 -18.95 16.49
C VAL A 58 12.07 -18.04 15.78
N ARG A 59 11.46 -18.55 14.72
CA ARG A 59 10.38 -17.86 14.00
C ARG A 59 9.06 -18.53 14.35
N GLU A 60 8.26 -17.82 15.16
CA GLU A 60 6.86 -18.18 15.35
C GLU A 60 6.08 -17.76 14.10
N LEU A 61 5.33 -18.69 13.51
CA LEU A 61 4.67 -18.50 12.23
C LEU A 61 3.19 -18.89 12.31
N ASP A 62 2.31 -17.92 12.03
CA ASP A 62 0.91 -18.13 11.71
C ASP A 62 0.60 -17.35 10.44
N THR A 63 0.42 -18.06 9.31
CA THR A 63 0.24 -17.40 8.02
C THR A 63 -0.72 -18.16 7.11
N PRO A 64 -1.65 -17.44 6.46
CA PRO A 64 -2.43 -17.99 5.36
C PRO A 64 -1.65 -18.12 4.06
N GLY A 65 -0.42 -17.57 4.00
CA GLY A 65 0.40 -17.48 2.81
C GLY A 65 0.85 -16.05 2.52
N GLY A 66 1.17 -15.77 1.26
CA GLY A 66 1.56 -14.42 0.86
C GLY A 66 2.26 -14.37 -0.48
N LEU A 67 2.95 -13.26 -0.73
CA LEU A 67 3.61 -12.98 -2.00
C LEU A 67 4.85 -13.84 -2.22
N ASP A 68 4.98 -14.46 -3.39
CA ASP A 68 6.13 -15.31 -3.77
C ASP A 68 7.47 -14.56 -3.62
N ALA A 69 7.55 -13.31 -4.09
CA ALA A 69 8.77 -12.51 -3.98
C ALA A 69 9.20 -12.30 -2.52
N SER A 70 8.25 -12.04 -1.61
CA SER A 70 8.50 -11.89 -0.18
C SER A 70 8.92 -13.20 0.47
N MET A 71 8.26 -14.30 0.13
CA MET A 71 8.60 -15.65 0.56
C MET A 71 10.02 -16.02 0.13
N ARG A 72 10.38 -15.85 -1.15
CA ARG A 72 11.72 -16.12 -1.67
C ARG A 72 12.81 -15.27 -1.00
N ARG A 73 12.51 -14.03 -0.68
CA ARG A 73 13.43 -13.13 0.06
C ARG A 73 13.72 -13.67 1.46
N ILE A 74 12.68 -14.14 2.17
CA ILE A 74 12.81 -14.77 3.49
C ILE A 74 13.63 -16.06 3.40
N VAL A 75 13.30 -16.94 2.44
CA VAL A 75 14.03 -18.20 2.22
C VAL A 75 15.51 -17.95 1.96
N LYS A 76 15.85 -16.98 1.11
CA LYS A 76 17.25 -16.59 0.85
C LYS A 76 17.97 -16.17 2.13
N ALA A 77 17.33 -15.35 2.98
CA ALA A 77 17.93 -14.92 4.24
C ALA A 77 18.14 -16.08 5.22
N ILE A 78 17.19 -17.03 5.29
CA ILE A 78 17.36 -18.25 6.11
C ILE A 78 18.53 -19.11 5.61
N LEU A 79 18.65 -19.31 4.31
CA LEU A 79 19.71 -20.11 3.71
C LEU A 79 21.10 -19.48 3.86
N ALA A 80 21.16 -18.13 3.83
CA ALA A 80 22.39 -17.36 4.02
C ALA A 80 22.72 -17.09 5.51
N SER A 81 21.83 -17.46 6.43
CA SER A 81 22.00 -17.16 7.86
C SER A 81 23.23 -17.87 8.44
N GLN A 82 24.00 -17.13 9.24
CA GLN A 82 25.11 -17.68 10.01
C GLN A 82 24.69 -18.23 11.39
N VAL A 83 23.42 -17.97 11.78
CA VAL A 83 22.79 -18.44 13.00
C VAL A 83 21.74 -19.48 12.64
N PRO A 84 21.61 -20.60 13.39
CA PRO A 84 20.53 -21.55 13.18
C PRO A 84 19.17 -20.87 13.23
N VAL A 85 18.29 -21.21 12.28
CA VAL A 85 16.90 -20.69 12.24
C VAL A 85 15.94 -21.86 12.46
N ALA A 86 15.12 -21.80 13.50
CA ALA A 86 14.02 -22.71 13.76
C ALA A 86 12.71 -22.06 13.31
N GLY A 87 11.98 -22.72 12.42
CA GLY A 87 10.60 -22.36 12.10
C GLY A 87 9.65 -23.09 13.05
N PHE A 88 8.77 -22.38 13.71
CA PHE A 88 7.80 -22.93 14.65
C PHE A 88 6.40 -22.47 14.30
N VAL A 89 5.56 -23.36 13.81
CA VAL A 89 4.15 -23.05 13.55
C VAL A 89 3.41 -23.03 14.89
N ALA A 90 3.12 -21.87 15.38
CA ALA A 90 2.57 -21.62 16.71
C ALA A 90 1.81 -20.29 16.75
N PRO A 91 0.90 -20.07 17.70
CA PRO A 91 0.44 -20.99 18.76
C PRO A 91 -0.45 -22.12 18.24
N SER A 92 -1.01 -22.94 19.14
CA SER A 92 -2.04 -23.93 18.76
C SER A 92 -3.19 -23.25 18.04
N GLY A 93 -3.62 -23.81 16.91
CA GLY A 93 -4.58 -23.21 15.99
C GLY A 93 -3.94 -22.41 14.84
N ALA A 94 -2.65 -22.12 14.91
CA ALA A 94 -1.89 -21.48 13.84
C ALA A 94 -1.76 -22.38 12.60
N ARG A 95 -1.47 -21.76 11.48
CA ARG A 95 -1.23 -22.45 10.20
C ARG A 95 0.00 -21.92 9.46
N ALA A 96 0.59 -22.80 8.66
CA ALA A 96 1.59 -22.41 7.70
C ALA A 96 1.12 -22.84 6.30
N ALA A 97 0.29 -22.01 5.67
CA ALA A 97 -0.26 -22.29 4.35
C ALA A 97 0.48 -21.53 3.24
N SER A 98 0.36 -22.00 2.00
CA SER A 98 0.88 -21.36 0.78
C SER A 98 2.38 -21.04 0.85
N ALA A 99 2.80 -19.84 1.18
CA ALA A 99 4.21 -19.48 1.39
C ALA A 99 4.83 -20.13 2.64
N GLY A 100 4.01 -20.51 3.63
CA GLY A 100 4.45 -21.08 4.91
C GLY A 100 5.31 -22.33 4.78
N PRO A 101 4.91 -23.36 4.01
CA PRO A 101 5.70 -24.56 3.78
C PRO A 101 7.10 -24.29 3.25
N TYR A 102 7.26 -23.41 2.25
CA TYR A 102 8.59 -23.07 1.71
C TYR A 102 9.51 -22.47 2.76
N ILE A 103 8.93 -21.55 3.56
CA ILE A 103 9.65 -20.88 4.63
C ILE A 103 10.05 -21.88 5.72
N LEU A 104 9.15 -22.79 6.10
CA LEU A 104 9.41 -23.82 7.11
C LEU A 104 10.45 -24.82 6.61
N TYR A 105 10.36 -25.25 5.35
CA TYR A 105 11.32 -26.17 4.73
C TYR A 105 12.73 -25.57 4.57
N ALA A 106 12.84 -24.25 4.43
CA ALA A 106 14.13 -23.57 4.40
C ALA A 106 14.83 -23.56 5.76
N CYS A 107 14.08 -23.56 6.87
CA CYS A 107 14.62 -23.49 8.22
C CYS A 107 15.51 -24.69 8.56
N HIS A 108 16.51 -24.48 9.41
CA HIS A 108 17.39 -25.55 9.92
C HIS A 108 16.61 -26.55 10.77
N ILE A 109 15.62 -26.04 11.51
CA ILE A 109 14.69 -26.84 12.31
C ILE A 109 13.28 -26.45 11.91
N ALA A 110 12.42 -27.44 11.69
CA ALA A 110 10.98 -27.25 11.47
C ALA A 110 10.20 -27.87 12.63
N ALA A 111 9.40 -27.08 13.29
CA ALA A 111 8.57 -27.49 14.42
C ALA A 111 7.14 -26.99 14.27
N MET A 112 6.19 -27.71 14.86
CA MET A 112 4.79 -27.35 14.89
C MET A 112 4.20 -27.56 16.28
N ALA A 113 3.30 -26.67 16.69
CA ALA A 113 2.51 -26.87 17.90
C ALA A 113 1.32 -27.84 17.65
N PRO A 114 0.81 -28.50 18.67
CA PRO A 114 -0.41 -29.30 18.53
C PRO A 114 -1.59 -28.47 18.04
N GLY A 115 -2.42 -29.05 17.17
CA GLY A 115 -3.58 -28.37 16.60
C GLY A 115 -3.25 -27.34 15.52
N THR A 116 -2.02 -27.36 14.98
CA THR A 116 -1.61 -26.56 13.83
C THR A 116 -1.61 -27.39 12.56
N ASN A 117 -1.63 -26.72 11.40
CA ASN A 117 -1.56 -27.37 10.09
C ASN A 117 -0.55 -26.72 9.17
N LEU A 118 -0.04 -27.52 8.23
CA LEU A 118 0.95 -27.14 7.24
C LEU A 118 0.52 -27.66 5.88
N GLY A 119 0.55 -26.85 4.81
CA GLY A 119 0.28 -27.34 3.46
C GLY A 119 -0.31 -26.33 2.49
N ALA A 120 -0.99 -26.87 1.46
CA ALA A 120 -1.58 -26.11 0.37
C ALA A 120 -0.59 -25.09 -0.23
N ALA A 121 0.55 -25.60 -0.75
CA ALA A 121 1.65 -24.77 -1.26
C ALA A 121 1.58 -24.48 -2.77
N THR A 122 0.43 -24.73 -3.40
CA THR A 122 0.21 -24.45 -4.83
C THR A 122 0.30 -22.96 -5.10
N PRO A 123 1.08 -22.51 -6.10
CA PRO A 123 1.07 -21.11 -6.53
C PRO A 123 -0.30 -20.74 -7.06
N VAL A 124 -0.91 -19.69 -6.48
CA VAL A 124 -2.15 -19.11 -7.00
C VAL A 124 -1.82 -18.06 -8.06
N ARG A 125 -2.65 -17.97 -9.10
CA ARG A 125 -2.48 -17.00 -10.18
C ARG A 125 -3.02 -15.65 -9.73
N LEU A 126 -2.32 -14.62 -10.12
CA LEU A 126 -2.85 -13.27 -10.09
C LEU A 126 -3.76 -13.11 -11.32
N GLY A 127 -5.05 -12.88 -11.14
CA GLY A 127 -5.94 -12.46 -12.24
C GLY A 127 -6.96 -13.46 -12.80
N THR A 128 -7.21 -14.58 -12.17
CA THR A 128 -8.31 -15.46 -12.61
C THR A 128 -9.30 -15.70 -11.46
N PRO A 129 -10.60 -15.35 -11.64
CA PRO A 129 -11.61 -15.67 -10.65
C PRO A 129 -11.71 -17.19 -10.49
N ASP A 130 -11.71 -17.65 -9.24
CA ASP A 130 -12.02 -19.04 -8.91
C ASP A 130 -13.41 -19.39 -9.45
N LYS A 131 -13.47 -20.17 -10.53
CA LYS A 131 -14.68 -20.93 -10.80
C LYS A 131 -14.64 -22.15 -9.90
N PRO A 132 -15.74 -22.46 -9.18
CA PRO A 132 -15.83 -23.69 -8.40
C PRO A 132 -15.40 -24.87 -9.28
N ALA A 133 -14.49 -25.68 -8.76
CA ALA A 133 -13.91 -26.80 -9.47
C ALA A 133 -14.97 -27.89 -9.73
N GLU A 134 -15.77 -27.70 -10.77
CA GLU A 134 -16.67 -28.72 -11.30
C GLU A 134 -16.13 -29.36 -12.59
N LYS A 135 -14.83 -29.61 -12.70
CA LYS A 135 -14.25 -30.58 -13.67
C LYS A 135 -12.73 -30.56 -13.52
N PRO A 136 -12.04 -31.73 -13.66
CA PRO A 136 -10.56 -31.73 -13.76
C PRO A 136 -10.14 -30.77 -14.88
N PRO A 137 -9.04 -30.00 -14.67
CA PRO A 137 -8.63 -28.99 -15.63
C PRO A 137 -8.45 -29.66 -17.00
N ALA A 138 -9.12 -29.12 -17.98
CA ALA A 138 -8.96 -29.51 -19.37
C ALA A 138 -7.45 -29.47 -19.70
N ARG A 139 -7.01 -30.37 -20.57
CA ARG A 139 -5.62 -30.54 -21.04
C ARG A 139 -4.88 -29.28 -21.51
N ASP A 140 -5.57 -28.15 -21.55
CA ASP A 140 -5.11 -26.83 -22.03
C ASP A 140 -4.95 -25.78 -20.95
N ALA A 141 -4.71 -26.17 -19.66
CA ALA A 141 -4.24 -25.20 -18.66
C ALA A 141 -2.97 -24.55 -19.21
N GLU A 142 -3.04 -23.22 -19.39
CA GLU A 142 -2.03 -22.40 -20.06
C GLU A 142 -0.59 -22.82 -19.70
N PRO A 143 0.33 -22.83 -20.65
CA PRO A 143 1.72 -23.27 -20.45
C PRO A 143 2.41 -22.53 -19.29
N MET A 144 1.98 -21.28 -19.04
CA MET A 144 2.52 -20.45 -17.95
C MET A 144 2.16 -20.99 -16.56
N ALA A 145 0.92 -21.48 -16.34
CA ALA A 145 0.52 -22.05 -15.05
C ALA A 145 1.32 -23.31 -14.73
N ARG A 146 1.49 -24.19 -15.73
CA ARG A 146 2.31 -25.39 -15.57
C ARG A 146 3.77 -25.04 -15.25
N LYS A 147 4.32 -23.98 -15.88
CA LYS A 147 5.67 -23.51 -15.60
C LYS A 147 5.80 -23.04 -14.15
N GLN A 148 4.83 -22.26 -13.65
CA GLN A 148 4.84 -21.80 -12.25
C GLN A 148 4.75 -22.94 -11.25
N VAL A 149 3.83 -23.89 -11.46
CA VAL A 149 3.71 -25.07 -10.59
C VAL A 149 4.98 -25.93 -10.61
N ASN A 150 5.58 -26.13 -11.79
CA ASN A 150 6.81 -26.90 -11.91
C ASN A 150 8.01 -26.20 -11.25
N ASP A 151 8.14 -24.88 -11.38
CA ASP A 151 9.17 -24.09 -10.68
C ASP A 151 8.99 -24.19 -9.17
N ALA A 152 7.77 -24.00 -8.67
CA ALA A 152 7.44 -24.10 -7.25
C ALA A 152 7.70 -25.51 -6.69
N ALA A 153 7.32 -26.56 -7.42
CA ALA A 153 7.59 -27.94 -7.04
C ALA A 153 9.09 -28.25 -7.03
N ALA A 154 9.84 -27.77 -8.01
CA ALA A 154 11.30 -27.91 -8.02
C ALA A 154 11.95 -27.18 -6.85
N TYR A 155 11.47 -25.97 -6.54
CA TYR A 155 11.99 -25.15 -5.46
C TYR A 155 11.80 -25.80 -4.08
N ILE A 156 10.56 -26.21 -3.74
CA ILE A 156 10.29 -26.85 -2.44
C ILE A 156 11.00 -28.22 -2.32
N ARG A 157 11.10 -28.97 -3.41
CA ARG A 157 11.85 -30.22 -3.47
C ARG A 157 13.33 -30.01 -3.14
N GLY A 158 13.96 -28.98 -3.71
CA GLY A 158 15.33 -28.61 -3.39
C GLY A 158 15.52 -28.26 -1.91
N LEU A 159 14.58 -27.52 -1.31
CA LEU A 159 14.60 -27.22 0.13
C LEU A 159 14.44 -28.48 0.99
N ALA A 160 13.54 -29.38 0.58
CA ALA A 160 13.32 -30.65 1.26
C ALA A 160 14.61 -31.53 1.26
N GLN A 161 15.25 -31.65 0.11
CA GLN A 161 16.52 -32.37 -0.05
C GLN A 161 17.63 -31.76 0.81
N LEU A 162 17.75 -30.42 0.79
CA LEU A 162 18.77 -29.71 1.56
C LEU A 162 18.64 -29.96 3.07
N ARG A 163 17.41 -30.09 3.57
CA ARG A 163 17.13 -30.28 5.00
C ARG A 163 16.83 -31.73 5.40
N GLY A 164 16.89 -32.69 4.47
CA GLY A 164 16.62 -34.09 4.73
C GLY A 164 15.18 -34.40 5.12
N ARG A 165 14.22 -33.58 4.63
CA ARG A 165 12.79 -33.74 4.90
C ARG A 165 12.09 -34.47 3.76
N ASN A 166 10.81 -34.80 3.97
CA ASN A 166 10.00 -35.54 3.01
C ASN A 166 9.83 -34.78 1.69
N VAL A 167 10.49 -35.27 0.65
CA VAL A 167 10.51 -34.69 -0.69
C VAL A 167 9.19 -34.94 -1.43
N GLU A 168 8.64 -36.14 -1.27
CA GLU A 168 7.42 -36.56 -1.96
C GLU A 168 6.22 -35.74 -1.48
N TRP A 169 6.06 -35.60 -0.17
CA TRP A 169 5.02 -34.77 0.38
C TRP A 169 5.18 -33.29 -0.05
N ALA A 170 6.41 -32.77 -0.05
CA ALA A 170 6.70 -31.40 -0.47
C ALA A 170 6.21 -31.13 -1.91
N GLU A 171 6.44 -32.07 -2.82
CA GLU A 171 5.96 -31.95 -4.20
C GLU A 171 4.44 -32.06 -4.29
N ARG A 172 3.81 -32.95 -3.52
CA ARG A 172 2.35 -33.09 -3.45
C ARG A 172 1.68 -31.86 -2.85
N ALA A 173 2.29 -31.22 -1.85
CA ALA A 173 1.78 -29.97 -1.28
C ALA A 173 1.65 -28.87 -2.34
N VAL A 174 2.51 -28.86 -3.36
CA VAL A 174 2.47 -27.90 -4.47
C VAL A 174 1.51 -28.36 -5.58
N ARG A 175 1.55 -29.65 -5.96
CA ARG A 175 0.77 -30.13 -7.11
C ARG A 175 -0.67 -30.47 -6.79
N GLU A 176 -0.93 -30.93 -5.56
CA GLU A 176 -2.23 -31.46 -5.11
C GLU A 176 -2.83 -30.63 -3.97
N ALA A 177 -2.15 -29.57 -3.54
CA ALA A 177 -2.55 -28.70 -2.42
C ALA A 177 -2.83 -29.49 -1.11
N VAL A 178 -2.14 -30.61 -0.87
CA VAL A 178 -2.33 -31.39 0.35
C VAL A 178 -1.85 -30.65 1.59
N SER A 179 -2.52 -30.90 2.71
CA SER A 179 -2.18 -30.35 4.03
C SER A 179 -2.08 -31.46 5.07
N LEU A 180 -1.27 -31.25 6.10
CA LEU A 180 -1.10 -32.16 7.22
C LEU A 180 -1.30 -31.44 8.55
N ALA A 181 -1.87 -32.14 9.51
CA ALA A 181 -1.82 -31.73 10.92
C ALA A 181 -0.44 -31.98 11.52
N ALA A 182 -0.10 -31.30 12.61
CA ALA A 182 1.22 -31.37 13.24
C ALA A 182 1.71 -32.80 13.52
N HIS A 183 0.81 -33.67 14.00
CA HIS A 183 1.14 -35.08 14.30
C HIS A 183 1.50 -35.85 13.03
N GLU A 184 0.73 -35.71 11.97
CA GLU A 184 0.97 -36.38 10.68
C GLU A 184 2.24 -35.84 10.02
N ALA A 185 2.50 -34.52 10.13
CA ALA A 185 3.70 -33.91 9.61
C ALA A 185 4.97 -34.43 10.28
N ALA A 186 4.93 -34.68 11.59
CA ALA A 186 6.03 -35.32 12.32
C ALA A 186 6.20 -36.76 11.91
N ALA A 187 5.13 -37.57 11.86
CA ALA A 187 5.17 -38.97 11.46
C ALA A 187 5.72 -39.17 10.04
N GLN A 188 5.40 -38.26 9.10
CA GLN A 188 5.86 -38.30 7.71
C GLN A 188 7.22 -37.62 7.50
N LYS A 189 7.92 -37.17 8.54
CA LYS A 189 9.21 -36.45 8.46
C LYS A 189 9.12 -35.16 7.60
N VAL A 190 7.97 -34.52 7.62
CA VAL A 190 7.74 -33.22 7.01
C VAL A 190 8.29 -32.11 7.94
N ILE A 191 8.20 -32.35 9.25
CA ILE A 191 8.82 -31.52 10.29
C ILE A 191 9.76 -32.38 11.15
N ASP A 192 10.65 -31.70 11.90
CA ASP A 192 11.67 -32.35 12.70
C ASP A 192 11.15 -32.76 14.09
N LEU A 193 10.20 -31.99 14.64
CA LEU A 193 9.64 -32.24 15.96
C LEU A 193 8.31 -31.51 16.17
N GLN A 194 7.57 -31.94 17.18
CA GLN A 194 6.38 -31.28 17.68
C GLN A 194 6.66 -30.73 19.08
N ALA A 195 6.33 -29.47 19.34
CA ALA A 195 6.50 -28.84 20.64
C ALA A 195 5.22 -28.09 21.03
N ARG A 196 4.84 -28.12 22.30
CA ARG A 196 3.62 -27.51 22.80
C ARG A 196 3.67 -25.98 22.77
N ASP A 197 4.84 -25.45 23.11
CA ASP A 197 5.12 -24.02 23.24
C ASP A 197 6.61 -23.75 23.04
N LEU A 198 7.01 -22.47 23.06
CA LEU A 198 8.40 -22.06 22.91
C LEU A 198 9.32 -22.67 24.01
N PRO A 199 8.97 -22.66 25.32
CA PRO A 199 9.78 -23.34 26.32
C PRO A 199 9.97 -24.85 26.07
N ASP A 200 8.94 -25.53 25.59
CA ASP A 200 9.02 -26.94 25.22
C ASP A 200 9.92 -27.16 24.01
N LEU A 201 9.80 -26.29 22.99
CA LEU A 201 10.68 -26.31 21.83
C LEU A 201 12.15 -26.16 22.26
N LEU A 202 12.47 -25.17 23.09
CA LEU A 202 13.84 -24.93 23.54
C LEU A 202 14.41 -26.10 24.34
N ARG A 203 13.61 -26.75 25.21
CA ARG A 203 14.04 -27.95 25.93
C ARG A 203 14.39 -29.11 24.98
N GLN A 204 13.61 -29.32 23.91
CA GLN A 204 13.84 -30.39 22.93
C GLN A 204 15.02 -30.08 22.01
N LEU A 205 15.42 -28.82 21.88
CA LEU A 205 16.56 -28.39 21.07
C LEU A 205 17.88 -28.37 21.84
N ASP A 206 17.83 -28.42 23.16
CA ASP A 206 19.03 -28.39 24.01
C ASP A 206 19.95 -29.58 23.73
N GLY A 207 21.23 -29.28 23.58
CA GLY A 207 22.23 -30.29 23.23
C GLY A 207 22.19 -30.79 21.77
N ARG A 208 21.26 -30.31 20.95
CA ARG A 208 21.14 -30.73 19.55
C ARG A 208 22.25 -30.09 18.70
N SER A 209 22.96 -30.90 17.96
CA SER A 209 23.98 -30.47 17.02
C SER A 209 23.39 -30.21 15.66
N LEU A 210 23.71 -29.03 15.09
CA LEU A 210 23.22 -28.55 13.79
C LEU A 210 24.40 -28.11 12.93
N ARG A 211 24.23 -28.23 11.61
CA ARG A 211 25.14 -27.63 10.64
C ARG A 211 24.56 -26.32 10.09
N VAL A 212 25.36 -25.25 10.21
CA VAL A 212 25.07 -23.97 9.61
C VAL A 212 26.24 -23.60 8.70
N GLY A 213 26.02 -23.68 7.40
CA GLY A 213 27.12 -23.65 6.43
C GLY A 213 28.09 -24.82 6.68
N GLU A 214 29.37 -24.51 6.88
CA GLU A 214 30.41 -25.50 7.17
C GLU A 214 30.62 -25.73 8.69
N ARG A 215 29.99 -24.95 9.56
CA ARG A 215 30.16 -24.98 11.01
C ARG A 215 29.19 -25.96 11.65
N ALA A 216 29.68 -26.83 12.51
CA ALA A 216 28.88 -27.65 13.42
C ALA A 216 28.72 -26.88 14.74
N LEU A 217 27.48 -26.64 15.15
CA LEU A 217 27.13 -25.93 16.37
C LEU A 217 26.27 -26.85 17.24
N THR A 218 26.51 -26.85 18.53
CA THR A 218 25.62 -27.51 19.50
C THR A 218 24.87 -26.44 20.26
N LEU A 219 23.55 -26.52 20.24
CA LEU A 219 22.68 -25.57 20.93
C LEU A 219 22.71 -25.79 22.44
N ALA A 220 22.75 -24.69 23.20
CA ALA A 220 22.60 -24.68 24.65
C ALA A 220 21.39 -23.81 25.02
N THR A 221 20.20 -24.34 24.74
CA THR A 221 18.95 -23.58 24.84
C THR A 221 18.26 -23.72 26.19
N ALA A 222 18.69 -24.69 27.04
CA ALA A 222 18.19 -24.80 28.40
C ALA A 222 18.62 -23.60 29.23
N GLY A 223 17.68 -22.80 29.68
CA GLY A 223 17.95 -21.59 30.48
C GLY A 223 18.51 -20.39 29.69
N ALA A 224 18.56 -20.47 28.36
CA ALA A 224 18.97 -19.35 27.51
C ALA A 224 17.99 -18.17 27.64
N THR A 225 18.55 -16.97 27.61
CA THR A 225 17.75 -15.72 27.58
C THR A 225 16.94 -15.69 26.28
N VAL A 226 15.64 -15.55 26.41
CA VAL A 226 14.72 -15.42 25.26
C VAL A 226 14.43 -13.95 25.03
N GLU A 227 14.82 -13.44 23.88
CA GLU A 227 14.58 -12.06 23.47
C GLU A 227 13.55 -12.01 22.33
N ARG A 228 12.35 -11.51 22.64
CA ARG A 228 11.30 -11.28 21.64
C ARG A 228 11.55 -9.94 20.95
N GLN A 229 11.86 -9.99 19.67
CA GLN A 229 12.06 -8.78 18.87
C GLN A 229 10.74 -8.37 18.23
N ALA A 230 10.16 -7.25 18.69
CA ALA A 230 9.00 -6.66 18.04
C ALA A 230 9.39 -5.96 16.73
N PRO A 231 8.45 -5.87 15.76
CA PRO A 231 8.65 -5.04 14.57
C PRO A 231 9.03 -3.60 14.96
N ASP A 232 10.12 -3.09 14.39
CA ASP A 232 10.54 -1.71 14.59
C ASP A 232 9.60 -0.71 13.90
N TRP A 233 9.83 0.59 14.11
CA TRP A 233 8.98 1.63 13.51
C TRP A 233 8.96 1.57 11.97
N ARG A 234 10.08 1.18 11.34
CA ARG A 234 10.18 1.03 9.88
C ARG A 234 9.32 -0.12 9.37
N ALA A 235 9.38 -1.28 10.03
CA ALA A 235 8.54 -2.42 9.68
C ALA A 235 7.06 -2.11 9.87
N ARG A 236 6.69 -1.38 10.94
CA ARG A 236 5.30 -0.93 11.15
C ARG A 236 4.85 0.06 10.08
N LEU A 237 5.69 1.06 9.77
CA LEU A 237 5.39 2.01 8.69
C LEU A 237 5.22 1.28 7.36
N LEU A 238 6.14 0.37 7.03
CA LEU A 238 6.07 -0.41 5.81
C LEU A 238 4.82 -1.30 5.77
N ALA A 239 4.42 -1.89 6.90
CA ALA A 239 3.19 -2.68 7.01
C ALA A 239 1.95 -1.83 6.69
N VAL A 240 1.89 -0.60 7.20
CA VAL A 240 0.80 0.34 6.89
C VAL A 240 0.84 0.76 5.42
N LEU A 241 2.00 1.12 4.90
CA LEU A 241 2.14 1.57 3.51
C LEU A 241 1.86 0.47 2.49
N THR A 242 2.21 -0.78 2.80
CA THR A 242 1.97 -1.93 1.91
C THR A 242 0.59 -2.58 2.10
N ASP A 243 -0.30 -1.95 2.88
CA ASP A 243 -1.71 -2.31 2.90
C ASP A 243 -2.40 -1.76 1.63
N PRO A 244 -3.08 -2.62 0.85
CA PRO A 244 -3.76 -2.20 -0.38
C PRO A 244 -4.76 -1.07 -0.19
N SER A 245 -5.50 -1.11 0.92
CA SER A 245 -6.52 -0.11 1.24
C SER A 245 -5.88 1.24 1.52
N VAL A 246 -4.77 1.25 2.27
CA VAL A 246 -3.99 2.46 2.57
C VAL A 246 -3.37 3.03 1.30
N ALA A 247 -2.81 2.19 0.43
CA ALA A 247 -2.25 2.61 -0.85
C ALA A 247 -3.30 3.31 -1.72
N LEU A 248 -4.53 2.74 -1.82
CA LEU A 248 -5.64 3.35 -2.55
C LEU A 248 -6.06 4.68 -1.93
N ILE A 249 -6.20 4.75 -0.61
CA ILE A 249 -6.55 6.00 0.10
C ILE A 249 -5.49 7.08 -0.12
N LEU A 250 -4.21 6.75 0.02
CA LEU A 250 -3.11 7.69 -0.23
C LEU A 250 -3.11 8.21 -1.65
N MET A 251 -3.34 7.35 -2.63
CA MET A 251 -3.45 7.73 -4.03
C MET A 251 -4.64 8.69 -4.25
N MET A 252 -5.80 8.41 -3.64
CA MET A 252 -6.98 9.28 -3.73
C MET A 252 -6.74 10.65 -3.10
N ILE A 253 -6.20 10.70 -1.87
CA ILE A 253 -5.83 11.96 -1.22
C ILE A 253 -4.83 12.73 -2.08
N GLY A 254 -3.86 12.02 -2.66
CA GLY A 254 -2.85 12.59 -3.54
C GLY A 254 -3.46 13.27 -4.76
N ILE A 255 -4.29 12.56 -5.50
CA ILE A 255 -4.93 13.06 -6.72
C ILE A 255 -5.87 14.22 -6.41
N TYR A 256 -6.75 14.09 -5.40
CA TYR A 256 -7.68 15.18 -5.06
C TYR A 256 -6.97 16.39 -4.47
N GLY A 257 -5.91 16.20 -3.67
CA GLY A 257 -5.11 17.30 -3.16
C GLY A 257 -4.47 18.14 -4.27
N LEU A 258 -3.92 17.47 -5.30
CA LEU A 258 -3.37 18.15 -6.48
C LEU A 258 -4.45 18.83 -7.32
N ILE A 259 -5.60 18.18 -7.56
CA ILE A 259 -6.73 18.77 -8.28
C ILE A 259 -7.22 20.03 -7.55
N PHE A 260 -7.34 19.96 -6.22
CA PHE A 260 -7.80 21.10 -5.41
C PHE A 260 -6.84 22.29 -5.47
N GLU A 261 -5.54 22.05 -5.42
CA GLU A 261 -4.51 23.09 -5.57
C GLU A 261 -4.56 23.73 -6.96
N LEU A 262 -4.69 22.92 -8.02
CA LEU A 262 -4.81 23.43 -9.39
C LEU A 262 -6.09 24.26 -9.60
N ALA A 263 -7.18 23.88 -8.91
CA ALA A 263 -8.45 24.62 -8.96
C ALA A 263 -8.43 25.91 -8.13
N ASN A 264 -7.61 25.99 -7.08
CA ASN A 264 -7.51 27.11 -6.16
C ASN A 264 -6.05 27.50 -5.90
N PRO A 265 -5.35 28.07 -6.89
CA PRO A 265 -3.94 28.38 -6.77
C PRO A 265 -3.69 29.40 -5.64
N GLY A 266 -2.74 29.06 -4.76
CA GLY A 266 -2.32 29.91 -3.64
C GLY A 266 -2.56 29.30 -2.25
N MET A 267 -3.28 28.20 -2.12
CA MET A 267 -3.43 27.52 -0.82
C MET A 267 -2.22 26.65 -0.42
N SER A 268 -1.40 26.23 -1.37
CA SER A 268 -0.17 25.40 -1.30
C SER A 268 -0.22 24.14 -0.42
N LEU A 269 -0.95 24.16 0.69
CA LEU A 269 -1.04 23.02 1.63
C LEU A 269 -1.66 21.76 1.02
N PRO A 270 -2.82 21.80 0.31
CA PRO A 270 -3.40 20.61 -0.33
C PRO A 270 -2.50 20.03 -1.41
N GLY A 271 -1.81 20.86 -2.18
CA GLY A 271 -0.87 20.43 -3.23
C GLY A 271 0.33 19.71 -2.66
N VAL A 272 0.95 20.24 -1.61
CA VAL A 272 2.12 19.63 -0.95
C VAL A 272 1.73 18.29 -0.31
N LEU A 273 0.66 18.27 0.50
CA LEU A 273 0.17 17.03 1.11
C LEU A 273 -0.27 16.03 0.06
N GLY A 274 -0.96 16.50 -0.98
CA GLY A 274 -1.37 15.69 -2.12
C GLY A 274 -0.18 15.05 -2.84
N GLY A 275 0.86 15.82 -3.12
CA GLY A 275 2.08 15.32 -3.74
C GLY A 275 2.78 14.25 -2.90
N ILE A 276 2.91 14.47 -1.59
CA ILE A 276 3.49 13.48 -0.67
C ILE A 276 2.65 12.21 -0.63
N CYS A 277 1.33 12.32 -0.47
CA CYS A 277 0.43 11.15 -0.44
C CYS A 277 0.47 10.37 -1.75
N LEU A 278 0.51 11.07 -2.91
CA LEU A 278 0.59 10.41 -4.21
C LEU A 278 1.89 9.63 -4.38
N LEU A 279 3.03 10.21 -4.01
CA LEU A 279 4.33 9.53 -4.10
C LEU A 279 4.40 8.32 -3.15
N LEU A 280 3.86 8.45 -1.93
CA LEU A 280 3.77 7.32 -0.99
C LEU A 280 2.82 6.24 -1.50
N GLY A 281 1.69 6.61 -2.08
CA GLY A 281 0.75 5.67 -2.71
C GLY A 281 1.38 4.92 -3.89
N LEU A 282 2.09 5.61 -4.78
CA LEU A 282 2.83 4.99 -5.89
C LEU A 282 3.94 4.05 -5.39
N TYR A 283 4.68 4.45 -4.36
CA TYR A 283 5.67 3.59 -3.73
C TYR A 283 5.03 2.32 -3.14
N ALA A 284 3.90 2.46 -2.46
CA ALA A 284 3.14 1.33 -1.93
C ALA A 284 2.68 0.38 -3.04
N LEU A 285 2.12 0.92 -4.12
CA LEU A 285 1.70 0.14 -5.30
C LEU A 285 2.86 -0.60 -5.97
N GLN A 286 4.06 -0.01 -6.02
CA GLN A 286 5.25 -0.69 -6.56
C GLN A 286 5.62 -1.95 -5.78
N MET A 287 5.30 -1.99 -4.48
CA MET A 287 5.59 -3.14 -3.61
C MET A 287 4.50 -4.22 -3.63
N LEU A 288 3.35 -3.93 -4.23
CA LEU A 288 2.18 -4.81 -4.32
C LEU A 288 2.04 -5.39 -5.74
N PRO A 289 1.38 -6.53 -5.89
CA PRO A 289 1.04 -7.08 -7.20
C PRO A 289 -0.10 -6.26 -7.82
N VAL A 290 0.24 -5.21 -8.55
CA VAL A 290 -0.72 -4.27 -9.12
C VAL A 290 -1.09 -4.67 -10.54
N ASN A 291 -2.39 -4.69 -10.82
CA ASN A 291 -2.92 -4.78 -12.17
C ASN A 291 -2.97 -3.39 -12.82
N TYR A 292 -2.11 -3.15 -13.81
CA TYR A 292 -2.03 -1.85 -14.49
C TYR A 292 -3.32 -1.48 -15.23
N ALA A 293 -4.13 -2.47 -15.69
CA ALA A 293 -5.45 -2.20 -16.26
C ALA A 293 -6.41 -1.62 -15.21
N GLY A 294 -6.36 -2.14 -13.97
CA GLY A 294 -7.12 -1.59 -12.86
C GLY A 294 -6.72 -0.16 -12.53
N LEU A 295 -5.40 0.12 -12.51
CA LEU A 295 -4.89 1.46 -12.30
C LEU A 295 -5.34 2.42 -13.42
N ALA A 296 -5.28 1.99 -14.68
CA ALA A 296 -5.75 2.76 -15.82
C ALA A 296 -7.25 3.05 -15.75
N LEU A 297 -8.07 2.07 -15.33
CA LEU A 297 -9.52 2.25 -15.15
C LEU A 297 -9.83 3.24 -14.01
N ILE A 298 -9.08 3.23 -12.91
CA ILE A 298 -9.22 4.23 -11.85
C ILE A 298 -8.92 5.63 -12.39
N ALA A 299 -7.81 5.79 -13.10
CA ALA A 299 -7.40 7.06 -13.69
C ALA A 299 -8.45 7.56 -14.71
N LEU A 300 -8.95 6.67 -15.55
CA LEU A 300 -10.02 6.96 -16.52
C LEU A 300 -11.32 7.37 -15.80
N GLY A 301 -11.70 6.63 -14.76
CA GLY A 301 -12.87 6.94 -13.95
C GLY A 301 -12.80 8.34 -13.33
N LEU A 302 -11.66 8.70 -12.75
CA LEU A 302 -11.41 10.04 -12.23
C LEU A 302 -11.45 11.11 -13.33
N ALA A 303 -10.84 10.83 -14.49
CA ALA A 303 -10.87 11.74 -15.63
C ALA A 303 -12.31 11.98 -16.14
N PHE A 304 -13.13 10.94 -16.22
CA PHE A 304 -14.54 11.09 -16.59
C PHE A 304 -15.34 11.87 -15.56
N MET A 305 -15.17 11.61 -14.27
CA MET A 305 -15.83 12.36 -13.21
C MET A 305 -15.43 13.83 -13.23
N VAL A 306 -14.15 14.15 -13.45
CA VAL A 306 -13.68 15.54 -13.61
C VAL A 306 -14.21 16.14 -14.90
N GLY A 307 -14.22 15.38 -16.00
CA GLY A 307 -14.73 15.82 -17.30
C GLY A 307 -16.20 16.20 -17.28
N GLU A 308 -17.04 15.53 -16.48
CA GLU A 308 -18.45 15.87 -16.27
C GLU A 308 -18.62 17.31 -15.77
N ALA A 309 -17.64 17.79 -14.98
CA ALA A 309 -17.65 19.18 -14.47
C ALA A 309 -17.51 20.24 -15.56
N PHE A 310 -16.90 19.88 -16.70
CA PHE A 310 -16.63 20.80 -17.81
C PHE A 310 -17.56 20.58 -19.02
N VAL A 311 -18.03 19.34 -19.21
CA VAL A 311 -18.89 18.95 -20.31
C VAL A 311 -20.26 18.58 -19.75
N ALA A 312 -21.30 19.31 -20.13
CA ALA A 312 -22.68 19.02 -19.69
C ALA A 312 -23.18 17.73 -20.38
N SER A 313 -22.77 16.57 -19.88
CA SER A 313 -23.12 15.26 -20.45
C SER A 313 -24.33 14.61 -19.79
N PHE A 314 -25.11 15.37 -19.03
CA PHE A 314 -26.31 14.90 -18.31
C PHE A 314 -26.06 13.71 -17.38
N GLY A 315 -24.85 13.61 -16.80
CA GLY A 315 -24.47 12.57 -15.84
C GLY A 315 -23.86 11.31 -16.48
N VAL A 316 -23.76 11.20 -17.78
CA VAL A 316 -23.22 10.01 -18.47
C VAL A 316 -21.75 9.78 -18.14
N LEU A 317 -20.92 10.86 -18.19
CA LEU A 317 -19.52 10.79 -17.81
C LEU A 317 -19.36 10.54 -16.30
N GLY A 318 -20.22 11.13 -15.47
CA GLY A 318 -20.19 10.91 -14.02
C GLY A 318 -20.47 9.46 -13.62
N ILE A 319 -21.55 8.89 -14.16
CA ILE A 319 -21.91 7.48 -13.92
C ILE A 319 -20.84 6.55 -14.51
N GLY A 320 -20.41 6.78 -15.74
CA GLY A 320 -19.33 6.01 -16.38
C GLY A 320 -18.03 6.10 -15.59
N GLY A 321 -17.71 7.26 -15.02
CA GLY A 321 -16.58 7.49 -14.15
C GLY A 321 -16.64 6.69 -12.86
N ILE A 322 -17.79 6.67 -12.18
CA ILE A 322 -17.99 5.87 -10.96
C ILE A 322 -17.85 4.37 -11.28
N VAL A 323 -18.48 3.88 -12.34
CA VAL A 323 -18.37 2.48 -12.75
C VAL A 323 -16.92 2.11 -13.06
N SER A 324 -16.23 2.91 -13.87
CA SER A 324 -14.83 2.68 -14.22
C SER A 324 -13.92 2.69 -12.98
N PHE A 325 -14.15 3.62 -12.05
CA PHE A 325 -13.41 3.67 -10.78
C PHE A 325 -13.63 2.42 -9.93
N VAL A 326 -14.90 2.01 -9.73
CA VAL A 326 -15.24 0.84 -8.91
C VAL A 326 -14.64 -0.44 -9.53
N VAL A 327 -14.83 -0.65 -10.81
CA VAL A 327 -14.26 -1.82 -11.52
C VAL A 327 -12.74 -1.79 -11.44
N GLY A 328 -12.13 -0.63 -11.70
CA GLY A 328 -10.68 -0.46 -11.60
C GLY A 328 -10.13 -0.74 -10.20
N ALA A 329 -10.79 -0.27 -9.15
CA ALA A 329 -10.37 -0.51 -7.77
C ALA A 329 -10.53 -1.97 -7.34
N LEU A 330 -11.57 -2.66 -7.83
CA LEU A 330 -11.77 -4.10 -7.55
C LEU A 330 -10.71 -4.97 -8.22
N ILE A 331 -10.26 -4.61 -9.43
CA ILE A 331 -9.23 -5.36 -10.16
C ILE A 331 -7.81 -4.83 -9.94
N LEU A 332 -7.65 -3.71 -9.19
CA LEU A 332 -6.34 -3.07 -8.96
C LEU A 332 -5.36 -4.03 -8.31
N ILE A 333 -5.83 -4.78 -7.32
CA ILE A 333 -5.05 -5.79 -6.63
C ILE A 333 -5.74 -7.12 -6.85
N ASP A 334 -5.25 -7.79 -7.86
CA ASP A 334 -5.74 -9.08 -8.29
C ASP A 334 -4.92 -10.17 -7.59
N THR A 335 -5.34 -10.53 -6.39
CA THR A 335 -4.68 -11.56 -5.59
C THR A 335 -5.71 -12.41 -4.84
N GLU A 336 -5.54 -13.71 -4.91
CA GLU A 336 -6.28 -14.69 -4.09
C GLU A 336 -5.68 -14.85 -2.69
N VAL A 337 -4.62 -14.10 -2.37
CA VAL A 337 -3.98 -14.16 -1.06
C VAL A 337 -4.91 -13.53 -0.03
N PRO A 338 -5.41 -14.30 0.95
CA PRO A 338 -6.27 -13.79 2.01
C PRO A 338 -5.59 -12.63 2.75
N GLY A 339 -6.30 -11.50 2.88
CA GLY A 339 -5.80 -10.30 3.56
C GLY A 339 -5.09 -9.28 2.67
N TYR A 340 -4.93 -9.54 1.36
CA TYR A 340 -4.34 -8.58 0.41
C TYR A 340 -5.35 -7.96 -0.57
N GLY A 341 -6.62 -8.27 -0.47
CA GLY A 341 -7.69 -7.65 -1.29
C GLY A 341 -8.16 -6.31 -0.71
N ILE A 342 -8.66 -5.42 -1.58
CA ILE A 342 -9.34 -4.20 -1.14
C ILE A 342 -10.79 -4.55 -0.77
N PRO A 343 -11.26 -4.25 0.46
CA PRO A 343 -12.63 -4.52 0.84
C PRO A 343 -13.63 -3.79 -0.06
N PRO A 344 -14.66 -4.47 -0.63
CA PRO A 344 -15.63 -3.83 -1.52
C PRO A 344 -16.35 -2.64 -0.88
N GLY A 345 -16.60 -2.70 0.44
CA GLY A 345 -17.19 -1.59 1.18
C GLY A 345 -16.35 -0.32 1.14
N LEU A 346 -15.02 -0.45 1.21
CA LEU A 346 -14.10 0.69 1.08
C LEU A 346 -14.15 1.28 -0.34
N VAL A 347 -14.17 0.43 -1.38
CA VAL A 347 -14.26 0.87 -2.77
C VAL A 347 -15.54 1.68 -3.01
N VAL A 348 -16.69 1.18 -2.52
CA VAL A 348 -17.97 1.90 -2.62
C VAL A 348 -17.93 3.22 -1.85
N ALA A 349 -17.39 3.22 -0.63
CA ALA A 349 -17.27 4.44 0.17
C ALA A 349 -16.39 5.49 -0.53
N LEU A 350 -15.25 5.10 -1.10
CA LEU A 350 -14.37 6.00 -1.85
C LEU A 350 -15.03 6.50 -3.14
N ALA A 351 -15.78 5.66 -3.85
CA ALA A 351 -16.51 6.05 -5.04
C ALA A 351 -17.59 7.11 -4.73
N LEU A 352 -18.37 6.89 -3.66
CA LEU A 352 -19.38 7.86 -3.21
C LEU A 352 -18.76 9.16 -2.72
N LEU A 353 -17.66 9.09 -1.96
CA LEU A 353 -16.91 10.26 -1.52
C LEU A 353 -16.38 11.06 -2.72
N SER A 354 -15.83 10.38 -3.72
CA SER A 354 -15.34 10.96 -4.96
C SER A 354 -16.46 11.68 -5.73
N ALA A 355 -17.59 11.03 -5.89
CA ALA A 355 -18.76 11.60 -6.54
C ALA A 355 -19.26 12.85 -5.78
N ALA A 356 -19.38 12.80 -4.45
CA ALA A 356 -19.82 13.91 -3.63
C ALA A 356 -18.85 15.10 -3.71
N LEU A 357 -17.54 14.83 -3.71
CA LEU A 357 -16.50 15.85 -3.79
C LEU A 357 -16.53 16.57 -5.15
N ILE A 358 -16.71 15.84 -6.25
CA ILE A 358 -16.79 16.38 -7.60
C ILE A 358 -18.08 17.20 -7.77
N VAL A 359 -19.21 16.70 -7.30
CA VAL A 359 -20.48 17.45 -7.32
C VAL A 359 -20.37 18.74 -6.49
N GLY A 360 -19.71 18.67 -5.33
CA GLY A 360 -19.43 19.85 -4.50
C GLY A 360 -18.55 20.89 -5.21
N LEU A 361 -17.45 20.45 -5.81
CA LEU A 361 -16.55 21.33 -6.58
C LEU A 361 -17.26 21.96 -7.79
N LEU A 362 -18.05 21.15 -8.51
CA LEU A 362 -18.86 21.65 -9.62
C LEU A 362 -19.89 22.70 -9.16
N GLY A 363 -20.57 22.41 -8.04
CA GLY A 363 -21.51 23.36 -7.44
C GLY A 363 -20.86 24.69 -7.06
N MET A 364 -19.65 24.68 -6.50
CA MET A 364 -18.86 25.87 -6.22
C MET A 364 -18.47 26.62 -7.51
N ALA A 365 -17.94 25.91 -8.51
CA ALA A 365 -17.51 26.50 -9.78
C ALA A 365 -18.68 27.17 -10.53
N LEU A 366 -19.86 26.54 -10.53
CA LEU A 366 -21.08 27.09 -11.13
C LEU A 366 -21.60 28.30 -10.36
N ARG A 367 -21.53 28.29 -9.01
CA ARG A 367 -21.89 29.48 -8.20
C ARG A 367 -20.98 30.67 -8.50
N THR A 368 -19.67 30.43 -8.60
CA THR A 368 -18.69 31.48 -8.91
C THR A 368 -18.93 32.07 -10.30
N ARG A 369 -19.27 31.24 -11.30
CA ARG A 369 -19.61 31.72 -12.65
C ARG A 369 -20.94 32.47 -12.73
N ARG A 370 -21.87 32.21 -11.81
CA ARG A 370 -23.18 32.91 -11.75
C ARG A 370 -23.13 34.18 -10.92
N GLN A 371 -22.06 34.49 -10.19
CA GLN A 371 -21.90 35.76 -9.52
C GLN A 371 -21.72 36.83 -10.59
N ALA A 372 -22.62 37.82 -10.58
CA ALA A 372 -22.53 38.96 -11.47
C ALA A 372 -21.15 39.62 -11.29
N VAL A 373 -20.48 39.90 -12.40
CA VAL A 373 -19.19 40.62 -12.39
C VAL A 373 -19.45 41.99 -11.82
N VAL A 374 -19.13 42.23 -10.55
CA VAL A 374 -19.32 43.50 -9.85
C VAL A 374 -18.20 44.48 -10.18
N SER A 375 -17.17 44.05 -10.92
CA SER A 375 -16.06 44.90 -11.35
C SER A 375 -16.21 45.33 -12.81
N GLY A 376 -16.10 46.59 -13.06
CA GLY A 376 -16.15 47.21 -14.39
C GLY A 376 -17.43 47.98 -14.69
N THR A 377 -17.79 48.13 -15.95
CA THR A 377 -18.91 48.99 -16.46
C THR A 377 -20.30 48.64 -15.93
N ALA A 378 -20.52 47.39 -15.49
CA ALA A 378 -21.85 46.90 -15.07
C ALA A 378 -22.39 47.56 -13.80
N GLY A 379 -21.50 48.06 -12.92
CA GLY A 379 -21.92 48.78 -11.70
C GLY A 379 -22.06 50.31 -11.85
N LEU A 380 -21.62 50.85 -12.99
CA LEU A 380 -21.68 52.30 -13.23
C LEU A 380 -22.95 52.70 -13.98
N VAL A 381 -23.33 51.91 -14.98
CA VAL A 381 -24.56 52.18 -15.77
C VAL A 381 -25.80 51.88 -14.91
N GLY A 382 -26.75 52.78 -14.88
CA GLY A 382 -27.93 52.66 -14.04
C GLY A 382 -27.74 53.16 -12.59
N SER A 383 -26.57 53.72 -12.24
CA SER A 383 -26.32 54.30 -10.92
C SER A 383 -26.76 55.79 -10.89
N LEU A 384 -27.28 56.22 -9.73
CA LEU A 384 -27.53 57.62 -9.45
C LEU A 384 -26.24 58.25 -8.93
N ALA A 385 -25.82 59.34 -9.53
CA ALA A 385 -24.65 60.11 -9.12
C ALA A 385 -25.03 61.59 -8.95
N THR A 386 -24.24 62.32 -8.16
CA THR A 386 -24.44 63.76 -7.97
C THR A 386 -23.35 64.55 -8.68
N VAL A 387 -23.73 65.61 -9.41
CA VAL A 387 -22.75 66.41 -10.12
C VAL A 387 -21.93 67.23 -9.11
N ALA A 388 -20.63 66.95 -9.09
CA ALA A 388 -19.66 67.57 -8.18
C ALA A 388 -19.08 68.87 -8.71
N ALA A 389 -18.96 68.99 -10.03
CA ALA A 389 -18.50 70.23 -10.69
C ALA A 389 -19.02 70.24 -12.12
N VAL A 390 -19.26 71.45 -12.67
CA VAL A 390 -19.64 71.66 -14.07
C VAL A 390 -18.48 72.35 -14.80
N ASP A 391 -18.27 72.02 -16.05
CA ASP A 391 -17.21 72.58 -16.88
C ASP A 391 -17.64 74.04 -17.26
N SER A 392 -16.79 75.06 -17.03
CA SER A 392 -17.07 76.46 -17.29
C SER A 392 -17.23 76.77 -18.77
N GLU A 393 -16.63 76.01 -19.67
CA GLU A 393 -16.72 76.22 -21.13
C GLU A 393 -17.81 75.35 -21.79
N GLN A 394 -18.21 74.27 -21.13
CA GLN A 394 -19.20 73.30 -21.65
C GLN A 394 -20.28 73.01 -20.60
N PRO A 395 -21.40 73.80 -20.57
CA PRO A 395 -22.43 73.58 -19.55
C PRO A 395 -23.08 72.17 -19.49
N CYS A 396 -22.97 71.45 -20.57
CA CYS A 396 -23.45 70.05 -20.64
C CYS A 396 -22.41 69.02 -20.19
N ALA A 397 -21.18 69.40 -19.85
CA ALA A 397 -20.12 68.53 -19.35
C ALA A 397 -19.83 68.89 -17.87
N GLY A 398 -19.40 67.86 -17.12
CA GLY A 398 -19.09 68.02 -15.70
C GLY A 398 -18.37 66.85 -15.13
N TRP A 399 -18.36 66.73 -13.82
CA TRP A 399 -17.75 65.72 -13.05
C TRP A 399 -18.72 65.20 -12.00
N VAL A 400 -18.82 63.90 -11.86
CA VAL A 400 -19.56 63.22 -10.79
C VAL A 400 -18.60 62.37 -9.96
N GLN A 401 -18.95 62.15 -8.70
CA GLN A 401 -18.28 61.19 -7.84
C GLN A 401 -19.15 59.95 -7.75
N LEU A 402 -18.59 58.83 -8.20
CA LEU A 402 -19.31 57.55 -8.24
C LEU A 402 -18.37 56.44 -7.80
N GLN A 403 -18.78 55.64 -6.80
CA GLN A 403 -18.00 54.56 -6.21
C GLN A 403 -16.60 54.96 -5.73
N GLY A 404 -16.42 56.20 -5.24
CA GLY A 404 -15.14 56.70 -4.75
C GLY A 404 -14.21 57.28 -5.84
N GLU A 405 -14.58 57.18 -7.11
CA GLU A 405 -13.85 57.73 -8.23
C GLU A 405 -14.53 58.96 -8.84
N ARG A 406 -13.71 59.83 -9.43
CA ARG A 406 -14.19 61.01 -10.10
C ARG A 406 -14.30 60.77 -11.60
N TRP A 407 -15.52 60.80 -12.13
CA TRP A 407 -15.83 60.54 -13.52
C TRP A 407 -16.24 61.78 -14.27
N ARG A 408 -15.72 61.95 -15.49
CA ARG A 408 -16.19 62.96 -16.41
C ARG A 408 -17.55 62.58 -16.98
N VAL A 409 -18.53 63.50 -16.97
CA VAL A 409 -19.89 63.26 -17.48
C VAL A 409 -20.23 64.19 -18.61
N LEU A 410 -21.09 63.69 -19.50
CA LEU A 410 -21.73 64.48 -20.56
C LEU A 410 -23.24 64.25 -20.52
N ALA A 411 -24.01 65.35 -20.50
CA ALA A 411 -25.44 65.28 -20.54
C ALA A 411 -26.01 65.96 -21.80
N ALA A 412 -27.21 65.59 -22.19
CA ALA A 412 -27.92 66.28 -23.31
C ALA A 412 -28.34 67.68 -22.99
N ARG A 413 -28.38 68.09 -21.70
CA ARG A 413 -28.78 69.42 -21.21
C ARG A 413 -27.75 70.00 -20.23
N PRO A 414 -27.76 71.32 -19.99
CA PRO A 414 -26.85 71.90 -19.01
C PRO A 414 -27.00 71.29 -17.63
N LEU A 415 -25.87 71.00 -17.00
CA LEU A 415 -25.78 70.45 -15.64
C LEU A 415 -25.64 71.55 -14.61
N ALA A 416 -26.15 71.33 -13.39
CA ALA A 416 -25.91 72.15 -12.23
C ALA A 416 -25.21 71.39 -11.11
N VAL A 417 -24.34 72.09 -10.36
CA VAL A 417 -23.63 71.40 -9.23
C VAL A 417 -24.66 70.99 -8.18
N GLY A 418 -24.53 69.82 -7.66
CA GLY A 418 -25.45 69.18 -6.70
C GLY A 418 -26.65 68.47 -7.32
N GLN A 419 -26.79 68.51 -8.64
CA GLN A 419 -27.92 67.90 -9.34
C GLN A 419 -27.75 66.38 -9.43
N PRO A 420 -28.76 65.56 -9.11
CA PRO A 420 -28.73 64.12 -9.30
C PRO A 420 -28.92 63.80 -10.77
N VAL A 421 -28.08 62.81 -11.23
CA VAL A 421 -28.06 62.32 -12.62
C VAL A 421 -27.96 60.78 -12.67
N TRP A 422 -28.66 60.15 -13.61
CA TRP A 422 -28.56 58.74 -13.90
C TRP A 422 -27.48 58.48 -14.95
N VAL A 423 -26.61 57.52 -14.72
CA VAL A 423 -25.62 57.08 -15.70
C VAL A 423 -26.31 56.18 -16.71
N LEU A 424 -26.40 56.61 -17.97
CA LEU A 424 -27.03 55.87 -19.06
C LEU A 424 -26.07 54.95 -19.77
N ALA A 425 -24.84 55.42 -20.03
CA ALA A 425 -23.82 54.62 -20.74
C ALA A 425 -22.42 55.09 -20.35
N ARG A 426 -21.43 54.21 -20.57
CA ARG A 426 -20.01 54.51 -20.45
C ARG A 426 -19.34 54.46 -21.82
N LYS A 427 -18.62 55.50 -22.20
CA LYS A 427 -17.79 55.60 -23.40
C LYS A 427 -16.34 55.88 -23.00
N GLY A 428 -15.57 54.80 -22.75
CA GLY A 428 -14.18 54.91 -22.25
C GLY A 428 -14.13 55.51 -20.84
N LEU A 429 -13.55 56.69 -20.67
CA LEU A 429 -13.46 57.44 -19.41
C LEU A 429 -14.57 58.47 -19.21
N LEU A 430 -15.55 58.54 -20.12
CA LEU A 430 -16.70 59.46 -20.10
C LEU A 430 -17.97 58.68 -19.79
N LEU A 431 -18.80 59.22 -18.91
CA LEU A 431 -20.13 58.70 -18.64
C LEU A 431 -21.18 59.61 -19.32
N GLU A 432 -22.09 58.99 -20.06
CA GLU A 432 -23.30 59.72 -20.54
C GLU A 432 -24.37 59.65 -19.44
N VAL A 433 -24.89 60.77 -19.08
CA VAL A 433 -25.88 60.95 -17.99
C VAL A 433 -27.12 61.59 -18.42
N ALA A 434 -28.25 61.27 -17.77
CA ALA A 434 -29.51 61.98 -17.85
C ALA A 434 -29.89 62.59 -16.51
N LEU A 435 -30.64 63.68 -16.52
CA LEU A 435 -31.18 64.33 -15.30
C LEU A 435 -32.17 63.38 -14.60
N ALA A 436 -32.09 63.30 -13.27
CA ALA A 436 -32.92 62.36 -12.50
C ALA A 436 -34.45 62.67 -12.61
N ASP A 437 -34.80 63.87 -12.95
CA ASP A 437 -36.19 64.25 -13.13
C ASP A 437 -36.82 63.73 -14.44
N GLU A 438 -36.04 63.12 -15.34
CA GLU A 438 -36.49 62.54 -16.63
C GLU A 438 -36.38 61.00 -16.72
N GLY A 439 -35.86 60.36 -15.70
CA GLY A 439 -35.55 58.91 -15.72
C GLY A 439 -36.57 58.01 -15.00
N GLY A 440 -37.74 58.43 -14.73
CA GLY A 440 -38.83 57.71 -14.05
C GLY A 440 -39.91 57.26 -15.03
N GLY A 441 -39.51 56.47 -16.04
CA GLY A 441 -40.46 55.87 -16.95
C GLY A 441 -40.01 54.41 -17.30
#